data_89f922af75a97f3c03b69027188214c6
#
_entry.id   89f922af75a97f3c03b69027188214c6
#
_cell.length_a   1.000
_cell.length_b   1.000
_cell.length_c   1.000
_cell.angle_alpha   90.00
_cell.angle_beta   90.00
_cell.angle_gamma   90.00
#
_symmetry.space_group_name_H-M   'P 1'
#
loop_
_entity.id
_entity.type
_entity.pdbx_description
1 polymer ?
#
loop_
_entity_poly.entity_id
_entity_poly.type
_entity_poly.pdbx_seq_one_letter_code
_entity_poly.pdbx_strand_id
1 'polypeptide(L)'
;MGMVRYSWSFSKNASTNLVSFSDAIKKGEQVARLLGVVDMARMYASKRGKSGSSKPFITEAPDWSNKDAKEIESLILQYSKDGMSTAQIGTILRDKHAVPNVRLVLGKRIGAVLSENNESGTYPEDLMNLMRQAVAIIEHLTTNSRDLHNKRSLELTEAKIRRLGNYYKAEGRLDSDWRYKRGQLRLIVE
;
A
#
# COMPACT_ATOMS: atom_id res chain seq x y z
N MET A 1 18.19 51.07 -42.78
CA MET A 1 18.98 50.37 -41.74
C MET A 1 18.85 51.17 -40.45
N GLY A 2 17.87 50.87 -39.66
CA GLY A 2 17.52 51.55 -38.40
C GLY A 2 17.63 50.57 -37.23
N MET A 3 18.64 50.82 -36.39
CA MET A 3 18.90 50.09 -35.18
C MET A 3 17.94 50.58 -34.08
N VAL A 4 16.99 49.75 -33.63
CA VAL A 4 16.15 50.04 -32.48
C VAL A 4 16.90 49.63 -31.21
N ARG A 5 17.31 50.60 -30.42
CA ARG A 5 17.89 50.40 -29.09
C ARG A 5 16.74 50.29 -28.07
N TYR A 6 16.56 49.13 -27.48
CA TYR A 6 15.71 48.97 -26.31
C TYR A 6 16.48 49.40 -25.05
N SER A 7 16.08 50.51 -24.46
CA SER A 7 16.55 50.95 -23.14
C SER A 7 15.69 50.27 -22.06
N TRP A 8 16.27 49.36 -21.29
CA TRP A 8 15.67 48.84 -20.08
C TRP A 8 15.88 49.80 -18.94
N SER A 9 14.83 50.51 -18.53
CA SER A 9 14.84 51.28 -17.28
C SER A 9 14.57 50.30 -16.10
N PHE A 10 15.60 50.11 -15.29
CA PHE A 10 15.51 49.33 -14.05
C PHE A 10 14.88 50.22 -12.98
N SER A 11 13.58 49.97 -12.66
CA SER A 11 12.91 50.58 -11.50
C SER A 11 13.49 49.98 -10.22
N LYS A 12 14.23 50.78 -9.47
CA LYS A 12 14.67 50.45 -8.11
C LYS A 12 13.52 50.70 -7.14
N ASN A 13 12.65 49.72 -6.89
CA ASN A 13 11.83 49.62 -5.68
C ASN A 13 11.24 48.22 -5.57
N ALA A 14 12.02 47.30 -5.04
CA ALA A 14 11.54 46.09 -4.41
C ALA A 14 12.48 45.77 -3.25
N SER A 15 12.08 46.19 -2.06
CA SER A 15 12.64 45.67 -0.81
C SER A 15 12.22 44.21 -0.68
N THR A 16 12.88 43.33 -1.45
CA THR A 16 12.76 41.89 -1.30
C THR A 16 13.55 41.50 -0.04
N ASN A 17 12.81 41.07 0.97
CA ASN A 17 13.35 40.31 2.09
C ASN A 17 14.15 39.16 1.52
N LEU A 18 15.46 39.31 1.47
CA LEU A 18 16.42 38.25 1.20
C LEU A 18 16.36 37.28 2.41
N VAL A 19 15.41 36.34 2.37
CA VAL A 19 15.46 35.18 3.24
C VAL A 19 16.79 34.50 2.95
N SER A 20 17.66 34.43 3.96
CA SER A 20 18.98 33.87 3.77
C SER A 20 18.84 32.45 3.22
N PHE A 21 19.72 32.07 2.30
CA PHE A 21 19.71 30.74 1.70
C PHE A 21 19.73 29.63 2.77
N SER A 22 20.34 29.90 3.93
CA SER A 22 20.32 29.01 5.12
C SER A 22 18.93 28.87 5.74
N ASP A 23 18.10 29.93 5.74
CA ASP A 23 16.75 29.88 6.30
C ASP A 23 15.78 29.19 5.34
N ALA A 24 16.00 29.32 4.04
CA ALA A 24 15.25 28.56 3.03
C ALA A 24 15.53 27.05 3.13
N ILE A 25 16.78 26.65 3.36
CA ILE A 25 17.16 25.24 3.57
C ILE A 25 16.51 24.71 4.86
N LYS A 26 16.59 25.44 5.98
CA LYS A 26 15.96 25.04 7.25
C LYS A 26 14.45 24.91 7.15
N LYS A 27 13.77 25.84 6.45
CA LYS A 27 12.34 25.72 6.16
C LYS A 27 12.02 24.50 5.30
N GLY A 28 12.82 24.23 4.27
CA GLY A 28 12.68 23.03 3.44
C GLY A 28 12.80 21.73 4.24
N GLU A 29 13.76 21.65 5.15
CA GLU A 29 13.93 20.49 6.05
C GLU A 29 12.77 20.33 7.03
N GLN A 30 12.22 21.42 7.57
CA GLN A 30 11.05 21.36 8.46
C GLN A 30 9.79 20.91 7.72
N VAL A 31 9.56 21.42 6.50
CA VAL A 31 8.44 20.99 5.65
C VAL A 31 8.59 19.52 5.24
N ALA A 32 9.80 19.08 4.91
CA ALA A 32 10.07 17.67 4.59
C ALA A 32 9.79 16.75 5.78
N ARG A 33 10.10 17.16 7.02
CA ARG A 33 9.79 16.41 8.25
C ARG A 33 8.28 16.36 8.52
N LEU A 34 7.56 17.46 8.30
CA LEU A 34 6.10 17.54 8.45
C LEU A 34 5.34 16.69 7.43
N LEU A 35 5.83 16.63 6.19
CA LEU A 35 5.25 15.84 5.11
C LEU A 35 5.66 14.36 5.15
N GLY A 36 6.49 13.95 6.12
CA GLY A 36 6.98 12.58 6.22
C GLY A 36 7.82 12.14 5.01
N VAL A 37 8.37 13.11 4.25
CA VAL A 37 9.30 12.83 3.16
C VAL A 37 10.55 12.22 3.78
N VAL A 38 10.69 10.93 3.61
CA VAL A 38 11.84 10.17 4.10
C VAL A 38 13.04 10.60 3.30
N ASP A 39 14.04 11.17 3.96
CA ASP A 39 15.35 11.45 3.34
C ASP A 39 15.82 10.24 2.55
N MET A 40 16.23 10.48 1.31
CA MET A 40 16.82 9.45 0.46
C MET A 40 17.96 8.77 1.21
N ALA A 41 17.98 7.44 1.19
CA ALA A 41 19.03 6.69 1.82
C ALA A 41 20.40 7.11 1.29
N ARG A 42 21.20 7.72 2.15
CA ARG A 42 22.58 8.15 1.86
C ARG A 42 23.55 7.28 2.65
N MET A 43 24.83 7.37 2.33
CA MET A 43 25.88 6.57 2.97
C MET A 43 25.82 6.59 4.51
N TYR A 44 25.38 7.68 5.13
CA TYR A 44 25.29 7.85 6.58
C TYR A 44 23.86 7.79 7.12
N ALA A 45 22.87 7.43 6.28
CA ALA A 45 21.51 7.29 6.75
C ALA A 45 21.35 5.97 7.52
N SER A 46 20.82 6.01 8.73
CA SER A 46 20.49 4.82 9.52
C SER A 46 19.26 4.08 9.03
N LYS A 47 18.63 4.53 7.95
CA LYS A 47 17.43 3.92 7.35
C LYS A 47 17.82 3.10 6.14
N ARG A 48 17.18 1.93 5.98
CA ARG A 48 17.34 1.11 4.78
C ARG A 48 16.69 1.81 3.59
N GLY A 49 17.42 1.90 2.48
CA GLY A 49 16.88 2.37 1.21
C GLY A 49 15.75 1.46 0.72
N LYS A 50 14.78 2.04 0.03
CA LYS A 50 13.71 1.30 -0.65
C LYS A 50 13.85 1.58 -2.13
N SER A 51 14.30 0.58 -2.87
CA SER A 51 14.28 0.60 -4.32
C SER A 51 13.29 -0.45 -4.82
N GLY A 52 12.60 -0.15 -5.90
CA GLY A 52 11.64 -1.07 -6.50
C GLY A 52 11.15 -0.51 -7.82
N SER A 53 10.55 -1.38 -8.63
CA SER A 53 9.88 -0.96 -9.86
C SER A 53 8.62 -0.16 -9.53
N SER A 54 8.39 0.92 -10.25
CA SER A 54 7.14 1.67 -10.19
C SER A 54 6.20 1.19 -11.30
N LYS A 55 4.89 1.19 -11.01
CA LYS A 55 3.89 0.88 -12.01
C LYS A 55 3.91 1.96 -13.10
N PRO A 56 3.95 1.59 -14.40
CA PRO A 56 3.89 2.56 -15.48
C PRO A 56 2.56 3.33 -15.44
N PHE A 57 2.60 4.59 -15.82
CA PHE A 57 1.41 5.43 -15.93
C PHE A 57 0.68 5.09 -17.24
N ILE A 58 -0.23 4.12 -17.17
CA ILE A 58 -1.06 3.67 -18.31
C ILE A 58 -2.51 3.89 -17.92
N THR A 59 -3.27 4.59 -18.78
CA THR A 59 -4.70 4.89 -18.61
C THR A 59 -5.60 3.85 -19.24
N GLU A 60 -5.14 3.20 -20.30
CA GLU A 60 -5.90 2.22 -21.07
C GLU A 60 -5.20 0.86 -21.10
N ALA A 61 -5.97 -0.20 -21.32
CA ALA A 61 -5.41 -1.53 -21.46
C ALA A 61 -4.60 -1.63 -22.77
N PRO A 62 -3.36 -2.16 -22.76
CA PRO A 62 -2.55 -2.33 -23.94
C PRO A 62 -3.25 -3.19 -25.00
N ASP A 63 -2.90 -3.01 -26.29
CA ASP A 63 -3.56 -3.75 -27.38
C ASP A 63 -3.30 -5.26 -27.35
N TRP A 64 -2.17 -5.66 -26.82
CA TRP A 64 -1.81 -7.07 -26.65
C TRP A 64 -2.50 -7.75 -25.46
N SER A 65 -3.17 -7.01 -24.58
CA SER A 65 -3.82 -7.55 -23.39
C SER A 65 -5.18 -8.16 -23.72
N ASN A 66 -5.56 -9.21 -22.96
CA ASN A 66 -6.94 -9.71 -22.99
C ASN A 66 -7.89 -8.61 -22.47
N LYS A 67 -8.89 -8.25 -23.26
CA LYS A 67 -9.88 -7.20 -22.95
C LYS A 67 -11.28 -7.78 -22.67
N ASP A 68 -11.44 -9.09 -22.68
CA ASP A 68 -12.75 -9.74 -22.49
C ASP A 68 -13.17 -9.73 -21.01
N ALA A 69 -13.99 -8.74 -20.67
CA ALA A 69 -14.44 -8.50 -19.29
C ALA A 69 -15.13 -9.73 -18.67
N LYS A 70 -16.01 -10.41 -19.43
CA LYS A 70 -16.78 -11.57 -18.96
C LYS A 70 -15.89 -12.77 -18.65
N GLU A 71 -14.90 -13.03 -19.52
CA GLU A 71 -13.94 -14.11 -19.29
C GLU A 71 -13.12 -13.84 -18.04
N ILE A 72 -12.62 -12.60 -17.88
CA ILE A 72 -11.82 -12.22 -16.71
C ILE A 72 -12.63 -12.32 -15.41
N GLU A 73 -13.90 -11.90 -15.41
CA GLU A 73 -14.78 -12.06 -14.23
C GLU A 73 -14.99 -13.53 -13.90
N SER A 74 -15.24 -14.40 -14.87
CA SER A 74 -15.40 -15.84 -14.66
C SER A 74 -14.14 -16.48 -14.08
N LEU A 75 -12.96 -16.10 -14.56
CA LEU A 75 -11.66 -16.55 -14.04
C LEU A 75 -11.42 -16.07 -12.60
N ILE A 76 -11.78 -14.84 -12.28
CA ILE A 76 -11.66 -14.32 -10.90
C ILE A 76 -12.50 -15.15 -9.94
N LEU A 77 -13.74 -15.46 -10.29
CA LEU A 77 -14.64 -16.28 -9.48
C LEU A 77 -14.15 -17.71 -9.34
N GLN A 78 -13.63 -18.30 -10.41
CA GLN A 78 -13.04 -19.63 -10.38
C GLN A 78 -11.85 -19.69 -9.42
N TYR A 79 -10.87 -18.80 -9.55
CA TYR A 79 -9.71 -18.78 -8.67
C TYR A 79 -10.04 -18.41 -7.21
N SER A 80 -11.11 -17.64 -6.98
CA SER A 80 -11.61 -17.38 -5.62
C SER A 80 -12.15 -18.66 -4.98
N LYS A 81 -12.92 -19.47 -5.73
CA LYS A 81 -13.42 -20.78 -5.27
C LYS A 81 -12.31 -21.77 -5.01
N ASP A 82 -11.21 -21.69 -5.76
CA ASP A 82 -9.99 -22.47 -5.52
C ASP A 82 -9.22 -22.01 -4.25
N GLY A 83 -9.73 -21.03 -3.52
CA GLY A 83 -9.15 -20.50 -2.27
C GLY A 83 -7.94 -19.58 -2.47
N MET A 84 -7.74 -19.06 -3.68
CA MET A 84 -6.62 -18.16 -3.95
C MET A 84 -6.89 -16.75 -3.41
N SER A 85 -5.85 -16.09 -2.91
CA SER A 85 -5.95 -14.71 -2.44
C SER A 85 -6.13 -13.72 -3.61
N THR A 86 -6.75 -12.56 -3.33
CA THR A 86 -6.95 -11.51 -4.36
C THR A 86 -5.64 -11.06 -4.99
N ALA A 87 -4.55 -11.05 -4.24
CA ALA A 87 -3.21 -10.74 -4.73
C ALA A 87 -2.66 -11.83 -5.67
N GLN A 88 -2.85 -13.12 -5.32
CA GLN A 88 -2.47 -14.26 -6.15
C GLN A 88 -3.28 -14.29 -7.46
N ILE A 89 -4.60 -14.08 -7.37
CA ILE A 89 -5.47 -13.98 -8.55
C ILE A 89 -4.94 -12.90 -9.50
N GLY A 90 -4.64 -11.70 -8.99
CA GLY A 90 -4.08 -10.63 -9.81
C GLY A 90 -2.76 -10.99 -10.48
N THR A 91 -1.89 -11.74 -9.80
CA THR A 91 -0.62 -12.21 -10.37
C THR A 91 -0.85 -13.27 -11.46
N ILE A 92 -1.75 -14.23 -11.24
CA ILE A 92 -2.09 -15.26 -12.22
C ILE A 92 -2.72 -14.65 -13.48
N LEU A 93 -3.64 -13.71 -13.32
CA LEU A 93 -4.24 -13.01 -14.45
C LEU A 93 -3.20 -12.26 -15.30
N ARG A 94 -2.23 -11.64 -14.65
CA ARG A 94 -1.12 -10.97 -15.33
C ARG A 94 -0.21 -11.96 -16.07
N ASP A 95 0.14 -13.08 -15.45
CA ASP A 95 1.19 -13.97 -15.94
C ASP A 95 0.65 -15.03 -16.92
N LYS A 96 -0.59 -15.52 -16.72
CA LYS A 96 -1.19 -16.58 -17.53
C LYS A 96 -2.20 -16.06 -18.57
N HIS A 97 -2.93 -15.01 -18.24
CA HIS A 97 -4.07 -14.54 -19.06
C HIS A 97 -3.79 -13.20 -19.76
N ALA A 98 -2.57 -12.69 -19.72
CA ALA A 98 -2.16 -11.43 -20.34
C ALA A 98 -3.03 -10.21 -19.88
N VAL A 99 -3.46 -10.18 -18.63
CA VAL A 99 -4.21 -9.06 -18.02
C VAL A 99 -3.30 -8.28 -17.07
N PRO A 100 -2.54 -7.29 -17.52
CA PRO A 100 -1.57 -6.57 -16.70
C PRO A 100 -2.23 -5.75 -15.59
N ASN A 101 -3.45 -5.30 -15.80
CA ASN A 101 -4.20 -4.52 -14.82
C ASN A 101 -5.70 -4.74 -14.97
N VAL A 102 -6.27 -5.54 -14.09
CA VAL A 102 -7.70 -5.87 -14.06
C VAL A 102 -8.58 -4.62 -14.00
N ARG A 103 -8.14 -3.59 -13.25
CA ARG A 103 -8.92 -2.35 -13.11
C ARG A 103 -9.06 -1.57 -14.43
N LEU A 104 -8.10 -1.67 -15.36
CA LEU A 104 -8.20 -1.01 -16.65
C LEU A 104 -9.20 -1.70 -17.58
N VAL A 105 -9.38 -3.01 -17.43
CA VAL A 105 -10.30 -3.78 -18.26
C VAL A 105 -11.73 -3.77 -17.70
N LEU A 106 -11.87 -4.04 -16.39
CA LEU A 106 -13.19 -4.15 -15.74
C LEU A 106 -13.71 -2.82 -15.17
N GLY A 107 -12.88 -1.77 -15.08
CA GLY A 107 -13.22 -0.55 -14.34
C GLY A 107 -13.27 -0.74 -12.82
N LYS A 108 -13.28 -1.97 -12.33
CA LYS A 108 -13.44 -2.37 -10.92
C LYS A 108 -12.20 -3.08 -10.38
N ARG A 109 -12.04 -3.12 -9.07
CA ARG A 109 -11.01 -3.92 -8.40
C ARG A 109 -11.49 -5.36 -8.24
N ILE A 110 -10.58 -6.33 -8.17
CA ILE A 110 -10.88 -7.75 -7.91
C ILE A 110 -11.76 -7.90 -6.67
N GLY A 111 -11.42 -7.23 -5.56
CA GLY A 111 -12.23 -7.29 -4.34
C GLY A 111 -13.66 -6.75 -4.49
N ALA A 112 -13.90 -5.79 -5.40
CA ALA A 112 -15.25 -5.30 -5.69
C ALA A 112 -16.04 -6.34 -6.50
N VAL A 113 -15.42 -7.01 -7.46
CA VAL A 113 -16.03 -8.12 -8.21
C VAL A 113 -16.43 -9.26 -7.27
N LEU A 114 -15.57 -9.63 -6.33
CA LEU A 114 -15.86 -10.67 -5.35
C LEU A 114 -16.99 -10.26 -4.38
N SER A 115 -17.03 -9.00 -3.96
CA SER A 115 -18.11 -8.50 -3.07
C SER A 115 -19.47 -8.46 -3.78
N GLU A 116 -19.52 -8.10 -5.07
CA GLU A 116 -20.74 -8.14 -5.89
C GLU A 116 -21.29 -9.57 -6.03
N ASN A 117 -20.42 -10.57 -6.06
CA ASN A 117 -20.81 -11.98 -6.17
C ASN A 117 -20.91 -12.72 -4.82
N ASN A 118 -20.87 -11.99 -3.69
CA ASN A 118 -20.93 -12.57 -2.33
C ASN A 118 -19.83 -13.58 -1.99
N GLU A 119 -18.70 -13.53 -2.69
CA GLU A 119 -17.52 -14.37 -2.48
C GLU A 119 -16.47 -13.66 -1.57
N SER A 120 -16.83 -12.53 -0.98
CA SER A 120 -15.93 -11.81 -0.06
C SER A 120 -15.91 -12.46 1.31
N GLY A 121 -14.72 -12.70 1.87
CA GLY A 121 -14.58 -13.19 3.24
C GLY A 121 -15.08 -12.18 4.29
N THR A 122 -15.46 -12.70 5.47
CA THR A 122 -15.94 -11.91 6.62
C THR A 122 -14.91 -10.86 7.08
N TYR A 123 -13.63 -11.17 6.96
CA TYR A 123 -12.54 -10.28 7.33
C TYR A 123 -11.71 -9.88 6.10
N PRO A 124 -11.17 -8.65 6.07
CA PRO A 124 -10.24 -8.24 5.03
C PRO A 124 -9.01 -9.18 4.96
N GLU A 125 -8.59 -9.53 3.75
CA GLU A 125 -7.54 -10.52 3.48
C GLU A 125 -6.21 -10.17 4.16
N ASP A 126 -5.83 -8.90 4.15
CA ASP A 126 -4.59 -8.41 4.78
C ASP A 126 -4.60 -8.58 6.31
N LEU A 127 -5.77 -8.35 6.95
CA LEU A 127 -5.96 -8.60 8.37
C LEU A 127 -5.88 -10.10 8.67
N MET A 128 -6.54 -10.95 7.87
CA MET A 128 -6.48 -12.41 8.00
C MET A 128 -5.05 -12.93 7.86
N ASN A 129 -4.28 -12.43 6.90
CA ASN A 129 -2.89 -12.83 6.71
C ASN A 129 -2.00 -12.48 7.92
N LEU A 130 -2.21 -11.31 8.54
CA LEU A 130 -1.50 -10.95 9.77
C LEU A 130 -1.94 -11.83 10.96
N MET A 131 -3.22 -12.19 11.03
CA MET A 131 -3.72 -13.11 12.07
C MET A 131 -3.14 -14.51 11.91
N ARG A 132 -3.09 -15.06 10.69
CA ARG A 132 -2.43 -16.36 10.39
C ARG A 132 -0.96 -16.33 10.78
N GLN A 133 -0.25 -15.24 10.45
CA GLN A 133 1.14 -15.07 10.86
C GLN A 133 1.28 -15.04 12.39
N ALA A 134 0.39 -14.36 13.11
CA ALA A 134 0.42 -14.32 14.56
C ALA A 134 0.17 -15.69 15.19
N VAL A 135 -0.79 -16.50 14.65
CA VAL A 135 -1.05 -17.87 15.10
C VAL A 135 0.20 -18.73 14.92
N ALA A 136 0.82 -18.72 13.75
CA ALA A 136 2.04 -19.48 13.47
C ALA A 136 3.19 -19.12 14.45
N ILE A 137 3.37 -17.84 14.77
CA ILE A 137 4.39 -17.41 15.75
C ILE A 137 4.01 -17.87 17.17
N ILE A 138 2.74 -17.81 17.56
CA ILE A 138 2.28 -18.29 18.88
C ILE A 138 2.54 -19.80 19.01
N GLU A 139 2.25 -20.58 17.98
CA GLU A 139 2.51 -22.02 17.95
C GLU A 139 4.01 -22.34 18.07
N HIS A 140 4.83 -21.60 17.33
CA HIS A 140 6.28 -21.71 17.47
C HIS A 140 6.76 -21.42 18.90
N LEU A 141 6.21 -20.39 19.53
CA LEU A 141 6.59 -20.00 20.90
C LEU A 141 6.10 -20.97 21.98
N THR A 142 5.09 -21.79 21.72
CA THR A 142 4.70 -22.87 22.66
C THR A 142 5.79 -23.92 22.78
N THR A 143 6.46 -24.24 21.68
CA THR A 143 7.58 -25.18 21.66
C THR A 143 8.89 -24.51 22.06
N ASN A 144 9.12 -23.27 21.62
CA ASN A 144 10.37 -22.53 21.79
C ASN A 144 10.19 -21.32 22.71
N SER A 145 9.88 -21.54 23.98
CA SER A 145 9.54 -20.48 24.93
C SER A 145 10.66 -19.44 25.21
N ARG A 146 11.92 -19.79 24.95
CA ARG A 146 13.09 -18.91 25.15
C ARG A 146 13.44 -18.04 23.95
N ASP A 147 12.72 -18.16 22.83
CA ASP A 147 12.98 -17.39 21.61
C ASP A 147 12.51 -15.92 21.78
N LEU A 148 13.42 -15.08 22.20
CA LEU A 148 13.17 -13.64 22.40
C LEU A 148 12.94 -12.90 21.09
N HIS A 149 13.56 -13.37 19.99
CA HIS A 149 13.40 -12.76 18.68
C HIS A 149 11.97 -12.90 18.18
N ASN A 150 11.41 -14.10 18.24
CA ASN A 150 10.03 -14.34 17.84
C ASN A 150 9.02 -13.78 18.84
N LYS A 151 9.33 -13.68 20.14
CA LYS A 151 8.50 -12.90 21.08
C LYS A 151 8.35 -11.45 20.61
N ARG A 152 9.46 -10.81 20.21
CA ARG A 152 9.42 -9.45 19.70
C ARG A 152 8.69 -9.35 18.36
N SER A 153 8.87 -10.33 17.46
CA SER A 153 8.14 -10.43 16.20
C SER A 153 6.62 -10.52 16.42
N LEU A 154 6.17 -11.30 17.40
CA LEU A 154 4.76 -11.40 17.79
C LEU A 154 4.18 -10.06 18.22
N GLU A 155 4.87 -9.34 19.14
CA GLU A 155 4.43 -8.01 19.59
C GLU A 155 4.26 -7.02 18.43
N LEU A 156 5.23 -7.03 17.49
CA LEU A 156 5.17 -6.17 16.30
C LEU A 156 4.01 -6.55 15.37
N THR A 157 3.74 -7.85 15.20
CA THR A 157 2.62 -8.32 14.39
C THR A 157 1.29 -7.97 15.04
N GLU A 158 1.15 -8.18 16.35
CA GLU A 158 -0.05 -7.77 17.10
C GLU A 158 -0.28 -6.24 17.03
N ALA A 159 0.78 -5.45 17.10
CA ALA A 159 0.67 -4.00 16.94
C ALA A 159 0.20 -3.60 15.53
N LYS A 160 0.59 -4.34 14.48
CA LYS A 160 0.07 -4.15 13.11
C LYS A 160 -1.42 -4.51 13.03
N ILE A 161 -1.82 -5.64 13.61
CA ILE A 161 -3.23 -6.08 13.64
C ILE A 161 -4.11 -5.02 14.32
N ARG A 162 -3.70 -4.51 15.48
CA ARG A 162 -4.46 -3.47 16.20
C ARG A 162 -4.60 -2.18 15.39
N ARG A 163 -3.54 -1.73 14.74
CA ARG A 163 -3.59 -0.53 13.87
C ARG A 163 -4.50 -0.73 12.67
N LEU A 164 -4.38 -1.88 12.02
CA LEU A 164 -5.20 -2.21 10.86
C LEU A 164 -6.67 -2.40 11.25
N GLY A 165 -6.95 -3.01 12.41
CA GLY A 165 -8.30 -3.13 12.94
C GLY A 165 -8.95 -1.76 13.20
N ASN A 166 -8.20 -0.81 13.76
CA ASN A 166 -8.72 0.55 13.95
C ASN A 166 -9.02 1.26 12.62
N TYR A 167 -8.21 1.04 11.59
CA TYR A 167 -8.45 1.55 10.25
C TYR A 167 -9.75 0.98 9.65
N TYR A 168 -9.95 -0.34 9.70
CA TYR A 168 -11.16 -0.98 9.18
C TYR A 168 -12.44 -0.67 9.96
N LYS A 169 -12.33 -0.35 11.26
CA LYS A 169 -13.45 0.21 12.02
C LYS A 169 -13.84 1.59 11.51
N ALA A 170 -12.86 2.45 11.25
CA ALA A 170 -13.10 3.77 10.69
C ALA A 170 -13.71 3.72 9.29
N GLU A 171 -13.36 2.69 8.48
CA GLU A 171 -13.97 2.44 7.17
C GLU A 171 -15.32 1.72 7.23
N GLY A 172 -15.77 1.27 8.40
CA GLY A 172 -17.03 0.52 8.57
C GLY A 172 -17.00 -0.91 8.04
N ARG A 173 -15.81 -1.49 7.79
CA ARG A 173 -15.65 -2.90 7.35
C ARG A 173 -15.60 -3.87 8.51
N LEU A 174 -15.35 -3.40 9.71
CA LEU A 174 -15.36 -4.16 10.94
C LEU A 174 -16.30 -3.49 11.93
N ASP A 175 -16.91 -4.30 12.78
CA ASP A 175 -17.75 -3.82 13.86
C ASP A 175 -16.98 -2.86 14.79
N SER A 176 -17.64 -1.83 15.29
CA SER A 176 -17.04 -0.84 16.20
C SER A 176 -16.46 -1.48 17.45
N ASP A 177 -17.08 -2.55 17.93
CA ASP A 177 -16.72 -3.26 19.15
C ASP A 177 -15.65 -4.35 18.93
N TRP A 178 -15.30 -4.64 17.69
CA TRP A 178 -14.28 -5.64 17.39
C TRP A 178 -12.96 -5.29 18.09
N ARG A 179 -12.39 -6.23 18.82
CA ARG A 179 -11.09 -6.09 19.49
C ARG A 179 -10.25 -7.32 19.27
N TYR A 180 -8.98 -7.09 19.00
CA TYR A 180 -8.00 -8.16 18.93
C TYR A 180 -7.85 -8.87 20.27
N LYS A 181 -8.05 -10.17 20.31
CA LYS A 181 -7.82 -11.05 21.49
C LYS A 181 -7.00 -12.26 21.06
N ARG A 182 -5.84 -12.43 21.68
CA ARG A 182 -4.92 -13.55 21.36
C ARG A 182 -5.59 -14.93 21.47
N GLY A 183 -6.42 -15.17 22.48
CA GLY A 183 -7.09 -16.44 22.69
C GLY A 183 -8.16 -16.79 21.65
N GLN A 184 -8.68 -15.80 20.91
CA GLN A 184 -9.71 -16.01 19.88
C GLN A 184 -9.15 -16.15 18.47
N LEU A 185 -7.82 -15.93 18.30
CA LEU A 185 -7.20 -15.95 16.98
C LEU A 185 -7.35 -17.27 16.24
N ARG A 186 -7.18 -18.40 16.93
CA ARG A 186 -7.35 -19.72 16.33
C ARG A 186 -8.74 -19.91 15.75
N LEU A 187 -9.78 -19.54 16.50
CA LEU A 187 -11.18 -19.68 16.08
C LEU A 187 -11.54 -18.79 14.87
N ILE A 188 -10.80 -17.69 14.66
CA ILE A 188 -11.04 -16.77 13.53
C ILE A 188 -10.28 -17.25 12.28
N VAL A 189 -9.14 -17.90 12.47
CA VAL A 189 -8.23 -18.29 11.38
C VAL A 189 -8.55 -19.67 10.81
N GLU A 190 -9.07 -20.58 11.64
CA GLU A 190 -9.61 -21.88 11.22
C GLU A 190 -10.91 -21.72 10.44
#